data_77c8a84e1747200c87366e14bbc57c4f
#
_entry.id   77c8a84e1747200c87366e14bbc57c4f
#
_cell.length_a   1.000
_cell.length_b   1.000
_cell.length_c   1.000
_cell.angle_alpha   90.00
_cell.angle_beta   90.00
_cell.angle_gamma   90.00
#
_symmetry.space_group_name_H-M   'P 1'
#
loop_
_entity.id
_entity.type
_entity.pdbx_description
1 polymer ?
#
loop_
_entity_poly.entity_id
_entity_poly.type
_entity_poly.pdbx_seq_one_letter_code
_entity_poly.pdbx_strand_id
1 'polypeptide(L)'
;MTRVLVIDDNNDFRNLALRWFRDHAIEAEGAANGVQGLELQRARPADVIVTDIFMPEKEGIETIRDLRREFPEGKIIAVTGYEPLRNYDLFEVAREAGAVKTFMKPFKFEDLIAAVRELTGG
;
A
#
# COMPACT_ATOMS: atom_id res chain seq x y z
N MET A 1 -1.41 8.50 -16.60
CA MET A 1 -1.16 9.13 -15.29
C MET A 1 -1.10 8.06 -14.22
N THR A 2 -0.11 8.14 -13.35
CA THR A 2 0.04 7.16 -12.28
C THR A 2 -1.05 7.33 -11.24
N ARG A 3 -1.65 6.24 -10.84
CA ARG A 3 -2.69 6.21 -9.82
C ARG A 3 -2.30 5.26 -8.69
N VAL A 4 -2.46 5.72 -7.46
CA VAL A 4 -2.11 4.98 -6.25
C VAL A 4 -3.34 4.83 -5.36
N LEU A 5 -3.50 3.64 -4.80
CA LEU A 5 -4.50 3.37 -3.76
C LEU A 5 -3.75 3.17 -2.44
N VAL A 6 -4.14 3.90 -1.40
CA VAL A 6 -3.53 3.79 -0.07
C VAL A 6 -4.53 3.15 0.88
N ILE A 7 -4.20 1.99 1.42
CA ILE A 7 -5.05 1.26 2.39
C ILE A 7 -4.38 1.32 3.74
N ASP A 8 -4.96 2.04 4.69
CA ASP A 8 -4.42 2.20 6.03
C ASP A 8 -5.53 2.65 6.98
N ASP A 9 -5.66 2.01 8.12
CA ASP A 9 -6.69 2.36 9.10
C ASP A 9 -6.35 3.62 9.90
N ASN A 10 -5.10 4.07 9.85
CA ASN A 10 -4.68 5.32 10.49
C ASN A 10 -5.04 6.49 9.58
N ASN A 11 -6.04 7.29 10.00
CA ASN A 11 -6.53 8.41 9.21
C ASN A 11 -5.45 9.46 8.94
N ASP A 12 -4.63 9.76 9.93
CA ASP A 12 -3.59 10.78 9.79
C ASP A 12 -2.53 10.37 8.78
N PHE A 13 -2.05 9.14 8.89
CA PHE A 13 -1.06 8.63 7.94
C PHE A 13 -1.65 8.58 6.53
N ARG A 14 -2.85 8.03 6.40
CA ARG A 14 -3.53 7.92 5.10
C ARG A 14 -3.69 9.29 4.44
N ASN A 15 -4.22 10.27 5.17
CA ASN A 15 -4.43 11.60 4.64
C ASN A 15 -3.12 12.29 4.24
N LEU A 16 -2.09 12.11 5.04
CA LEU A 16 -0.78 12.68 4.75
C LEU A 16 -0.17 12.03 3.50
N ALA A 17 -0.28 10.72 3.37
CA ALA A 17 0.20 10.01 2.19
C ALA A 17 -0.50 10.48 0.91
N LEU A 18 -1.83 10.64 0.97
CA LEU A 18 -2.61 11.13 -0.17
C LEU A 18 -2.17 12.52 -0.58
N ARG A 19 -1.91 13.38 0.39
CA ARG A 19 -1.45 14.74 0.13
C ARG A 19 -0.08 14.75 -0.55
N TRP A 20 0.85 13.93 -0.08
CA TRP A 20 2.17 13.81 -0.69
C TRP A 20 2.08 13.34 -2.14
N PHE A 21 1.26 12.33 -2.42
CA PHE A 21 1.08 11.85 -3.79
C PHE A 21 0.50 12.94 -4.69
N ARG A 22 -0.56 13.61 -4.23
CA ARG A 22 -1.19 14.67 -5.02
C ARG A 22 -0.26 15.84 -5.28
N ASP A 23 0.56 16.21 -4.30
CA ASP A 23 1.54 17.28 -4.46
C ASP A 23 2.61 16.92 -5.49
N HIS A 24 2.78 15.65 -5.78
CA HIS A 24 3.74 15.16 -6.78
C HIS A 24 3.05 14.75 -8.09
N ALA A 25 1.86 15.24 -8.33
CA ALA A 25 1.08 14.96 -9.54
C ALA A 25 0.77 13.47 -9.74
N ILE A 26 0.58 12.75 -8.63
CA ILE A 26 0.16 11.35 -8.63
C ILE A 26 -1.28 11.29 -8.12
N GLU A 27 -2.17 10.72 -8.93
CA GLU A 27 -3.55 10.55 -8.52
C GLU A 27 -3.60 9.52 -7.38
N ALA A 28 -4.32 9.84 -6.30
CA ALA A 28 -4.36 8.96 -5.14
C ALA A 28 -5.73 8.92 -4.49
N GLU A 29 -6.10 7.74 -4.04
CA GLU A 29 -7.35 7.50 -3.32
C GLU A 29 -7.05 6.65 -2.10
N GLY A 30 -7.81 6.81 -1.02
CA GLY A 30 -7.57 6.13 0.24
C GLY A 30 -8.70 5.23 0.67
N ALA A 31 -8.35 4.13 1.35
CA ALA A 31 -9.29 3.21 1.97
C ALA A 31 -8.87 2.98 3.42
N ALA A 32 -9.85 2.79 4.29
CA ALA A 32 -9.60 2.60 5.72
C ALA A 32 -9.32 1.15 6.09
N ASN A 33 -9.64 0.22 5.21
CA ASN A 33 -9.43 -1.22 5.46
C ASN A 33 -9.35 -1.99 4.14
N GLY A 34 -9.04 -3.29 4.23
CA GLY A 34 -8.87 -4.13 3.05
C GLY A 34 -10.15 -4.34 2.25
N VAL A 35 -11.28 -4.42 2.91
CA VAL A 35 -12.57 -4.61 2.22
C VAL A 35 -12.85 -3.40 1.33
N GLN A 36 -12.75 -2.21 1.90
CA GLN A 36 -12.94 -0.97 1.15
C GLN A 36 -11.89 -0.83 0.05
N GLY A 37 -10.65 -1.21 0.33
CA GLY A 37 -9.56 -1.17 -0.65
C GLY A 37 -9.84 -2.04 -1.86
N LEU A 38 -10.34 -3.26 -1.65
CA LEU A 38 -10.71 -4.14 -2.75
C LEU A 38 -11.86 -3.57 -3.58
N GLU A 39 -12.85 -2.98 -2.92
CA GLU A 39 -13.98 -2.36 -3.61
C GLU A 39 -13.51 -1.21 -4.50
N LEU A 40 -12.63 -0.35 -3.98
CA LEU A 40 -12.10 0.77 -4.75
C LEU A 40 -11.24 0.30 -5.92
N GLN A 41 -10.43 -0.74 -5.70
CA GLN A 41 -9.59 -1.28 -6.74
C GLN A 41 -10.43 -1.89 -7.87
N ARG A 42 -11.52 -2.57 -7.53
CA ARG A 42 -12.44 -3.11 -8.53
C ARG A 42 -13.14 -2.03 -9.33
N ALA A 43 -13.53 -0.94 -8.66
CA ALA A 43 -14.22 0.17 -9.31
C ALA A 43 -13.30 0.96 -10.25
N ARG A 44 -12.06 1.17 -9.82
CA ARG A 44 -11.09 1.95 -10.59
C ARG A 44 -9.68 1.52 -10.24
N PRO A 45 -9.11 0.58 -10.98
CA PRO A 45 -7.80 0.01 -10.65
C PRO A 45 -6.68 1.04 -10.59
N ALA A 46 -5.87 0.94 -9.54
CA ALA A 46 -4.65 1.72 -9.36
C ALA A 46 -3.46 0.93 -9.90
N ASP A 47 -2.41 1.65 -10.29
CA ASP A 47 -1.16 1.05 -10.76
C ASP A 47 -0.35 0.49 -9.60
N VAL A 48 -0.40 1.19 -8.46
CA VAL A 48 0.32 0.79 -7.25
C VAL A 48 -0.64 0.85 -6.06
N ILE A 49 -0.59 -0.17 -5.23
CA ILE A 49 -1.38 -0.23 -3.99
C ILE A 49 -0.40 -0.22 -2.82
N VAL A 50 -0.55 0.77 -1.94
CA VAL A 50 0.21 0.87 -0.69
C VAL A 50 -0.71 0.41 0.42
N THR A 51 -0.38 -0.68 1.10
CA THR A 51 -1.26 -1.20 2.15
C THR A 51 -0.50 -1.45 3.45
N ASP A 52 -1.12 -1.06 4.56
CA ASP A 52 -0.65 -1.44 5.88
C ASP A 52 -0.86 -2.93 6.06
N ILE A 53 0.08 -3.58 6.75
CA ILE A 53 -0.02 -5.01 7.07
C ILE A 53 -0.86 -5.22 8.33
N PHE A 54 -0.76 -4.33 9.30
CA PHE A 54 -1.51 -4.41 10.56
C PHE A 54 -2.80 -3.61 10.49
N MET A 55 -3.91 -4.30 10.29
CA MET A 55 -5.23 -3.68 10.29
C MET A 55 -6.19 -4.57 11.09
N PRO A 56 -7.04 -3.96 11.95
CA PRO A 56 -7.88 -4.74 12.85
C PRO A 56 -8.99 -5.56 12.18
N GLU A 57 -9.55 -5.08 11.08
CA GLU A 57 -10.69 -5.74 10.46
C GLU A 57 -10.28 -6.89 9.55
N LYS A 58 -9.59 -6.56 8.47
CA LYS A 58 -9.06 -7.55 7.55
C LYS A 58 -7.56 -7.37 7.51
N GLU A 59 -6.83 -8.40 7.84
CA GLU A 59 -5.38 -8.32 7.90
C GLU A 59 -4.78 -7.95 6.56
N GLY A 60 -3.71 -7.15 6.62
CA GLY A 60 -3.04 -6.67 5.41
C GLY A 60 -2.52 -7.78 4.53
N ILE A 61 -2.03 -8.87 5.12
CA ILE A 61 -1.53 -10.02 4.36
C ILE A 61 -2.66 -10.64 3.53
N GLU A 62 -3.83 -10.82 4.14
CA GLU A 62 -4.99 -11.34 3.42
C GLU A 62 -5.41 -10.41 2.29
N THR A 63 -5.38 -9.10 2.55
CA THR A 63 -5.67 -8.09 1.53
C THR A 63 -4.68 -8.19 0.37
N ILE A 64 -3.39 -8.35 0.67
CA ILE A 64 -2.35 -8.49 -0.36
C ILE A 64 -2.63 -9.72 -1.23
N ARG A 65 -2.96 -10.85 -0.61
CA ARG A 65 -3.27 -12.08 -1.35
C ARG A 65 -4.46 -11.90 -2.28
N ASP A 66 -5.52 -11.24 -1.78
CA ASP A 66 -6.72 -11.00 -2.58
C ASP A 66 -6.43 -10.05 -3.75
N LEU A 67 -5.68 -8.99 -3.49
CA LEU A 67 -5.28 -8.04 -4.52
C LEU A 67 -4.42 -8.71 -5.59
N ARG A 68 -3.49 -9.54 -5.17
CA ARG A 68 -2.60 -10.24 -6.10
C ARG A 68 -3.37 -11.21 -6.99
N ARG A 69 -4.36 -11.90 -6.40
CA ARG A 69 -5.19 -12.86 -7.13
C ARG A 69 -6.09 -12.16 -8.16
N GLU A 70 -6.74 -11.06 -7.75
CA GLU A 70 -7.69 -10.36 -8.63
C GLU A 70 -7.01 -9.39 -9.60
N PHE A 71 -5.88 -8.81 -9.20
CA PHE A 71 -5.20 -7.78 -9.98
C PHE A 71 -3.71 -8.11 -10.13
N PRO A 72 -3.37 -9.15 -10.88
CA PRO A 72 -1.97 -9.58 -10.99
C PRO A 72 -1.03 -8.52 -11.60
N GLU A 73 -1.58 -7.54 -12.33
CA GLU A 73 -0.80 -6.43 -12.91
C GLU A 73 -0.49 -5.33 -11.88
N GLY A 74 -1.25 -5.25 -10.80
CA GLY A 74 -1.06 -4.24 -9.76
C GLY A 74 0.20 -4.48 -8.95
N LYS A 75 0.94 -3.41 -8.68
CA LYS A 75 2.14 -3.49 -7.84
C LYS A 75 1.78 -3.15 -6.41
N ILE A 76 2.20 -3.98 -5.47
CA ILE A 76 1.81 -3.84 -4.06
C ILE A 76 3.03 -3.49 -3.22
N ILE A 77 2.90 -2.41 -2.45
CA ILE A 77 3.88 -1.99 -1.44
C ILE A 77 3.27 -2.23 -0.07
N ALA A 78 3.94 -3.02 0.75
CA ALA A 78 3.50 -3.30 2.11
C ALA A 78 4.18 -2.36 3.09
N VAL A 79 3.40 -1.81 4.02
CA VAL A 79 3.88 -0.86 5.02
C VAL A 79 3.47 -1.35 6.41
N THR A 80 4.32 -1.20 7.41
CA THR A 80 3.96 -1.53 8.78
C THR A 80 4.64 -0.58 9.76
N GLY A 81 4.09 -0.49 10.99
CA GLY A 81 4.73 0.25 12.07
C GLY A 81 5.94 -0.50 12.62
N TYR A 82 6.76 0.19 13.41
CA TYR A 82 7.94 -0.42 14.01
C TYR A 82 7.55 -1.44 15.07
N GLU A 83 7.95 -2.70 14.85
CA GLU A 83 7.76 -3.80 15.80
C GLU A 83 8.94 -4.76 15.69
N PRO A 84 10.01 -4.56 16.47
CA PRO A 84 11.29 -5.23 16.27
C PRO A 84 11.25 -6.75 16.20
N LEU A 85 10.35 -7.38 16.95
CA LEU A 85 10.30 -8.84 17.03
C LEU A 85 9.40 -9.47 15.97
N ARG A 86 8.65 -8.67 15.22
CA ARG A 86 7.65 -9.20 14.27
C ARG A 86 7.81 -8.72 12.84
N ASN A 87 8.40 -7.54 12.63
CA ASN A 87 8.46 -6.95 11.30
C ASN A 87 9.23 -7.77 10.28
N TYR A 88 10.30 -8.44 10.72
CA TYR A 88 11.09 -9.26 9.81
C TYR A 88 10.25 -10.36 9.18
N ASP A 89 9.54 -11.12 10.02
CA ASP A 89 8.70 -12.21 9.53
C ASP A 89 7.52 -11.69 8.70
N LEU A 90 6.93 -10.57 9.11
CA LEU A 90 5.80 -9.99 8.41
C LEU A 90 6.17 -9.50 7.02
N PHE A 91 7.35 -8.90 6.85
CA PHE A 91 7.80 -8.47 5.53
C PHE A 91 8.03 -9.66 4.61
N GLU A 92 8.59 -10.74 5.13
CA GLU A 92 8.77 -11.96 4.36
C GLU A 92 7.43 -12.54 3.91
N VAL A 93 6.48 -12.63 4.83
CA VAL A 93 5.13 -13.11 4.53
C VAL A 93 4.45 -12.21 3.51
N ALA A 94 4.63 -10.88 3.63
CA ALA A 94 4.06 -9.93 2.68
C ALA A 94 4.63 -10.13 1.27
N ARG A 95 5.93 -10.35 1.16
CA ARG A 95 6.57 -10.61 -0.14
C ARG A 95 6.07 -11.90 -0.76
N GLU A 96 5.94 -12.95 0.02
CA GLU A 96 5.40 -14.23 -0.45
C GLU A 96 3.95 -14.08 -0.91
N ALA A 97 3.18 -13.21 -0.24
CA ALA A 97 1.80 -12.94 -0.61
C ALA A 97 1.69 -12.12 -1.91
N GLY A 98 2.73 -11.38 -2.26
CA GLY A 98 2.74 -10.63 -3.50
C GLY A 98 3.26 -9.20 -3.45
N ALA A 99 3.69 -8.72 -2.28
CA ALA A 99 4.25 -7.37 -2.18
C ALA A 99 5.61 -7.30 -2.86
N VAL A 100 5.84 -6.26 -3.65
CA VAL A 100 7.10 -6.08 -4.36
C VAL A 100 8.08 -5.19 -3.61
N LYS A 101 7.60 -4.37 -2.69
CA LYS A 101 8.42 -3.55 -1.81
C LYS A 101 7.80 -3.50 -0.42
N THR A 102 8.64 -3.24 0.59
CA THR A 102 8.21 -3.13 1.98
C THR A 102 8.82 -1.89 2.62
N PHE A 103 8.04 -1.21 3.44
CA PHE A 103 8.48 -0.03 4.19
C PHE A 103 8.09 -0.15 5.66
N MET A 104 8.98 0.28 6.54
CA MET A 104 8.70 0.33 7.97
C MET A 104 8.51 1.79 8.42
N LYS A 105 7.40 2.08 9.08
CA LYS A 105 7.15 3.41 9.65
C LYS A 105 8.07 3.64 10.86
N PRO A 106 8.59 4.84 11.07
CA PRO A 106 8.48 6.00 10.20
C PRO A 106 9.46 5.93 9.03
N PHE A 107 9.06 6.42 7.87
CA PHE A 107 9.92 6.54 6.70
C PHE A 107 9.66 7.90 6.04
N LYS A 108 10.53 8.28 5.12
CA LYS A 108 10.35 9.53 4.38
C LYS A 108 9.38 9.31 3.23
N PHE A 109 8.39 10.20 3.09
CA PHE A 109 7.44 10.09 1.98
C PHE A 109 8.12 10.21 0.62
N GLU A 110 9.22 10.95 0.54
CA GLU A 110 10.03 11.03 -0.68
C GLU A 110 10.47 9.64 -1.14
N ASP A 111 10.82 8.75 -0.20
CA ASP A 111 11.23 7.39 -0.54
C ASP A 111 10.04 6.59 -1.08
N LEU A 112 8.86 6.80 -0.55
CA LEU A 112 7.65 6.15 -1.04
C LEU A 112 7.30 6.65 -2.44
N ILE A 113 7.39 7.95 -2.68
CA ILE A 113 7.17 8.56 -3.99
C ILE A 113 8.15 7.96 -5.01
N ALA A 114 9.43 7.88 -4.65
CA ALA A 114 10.46 7.31 -5.53
C ALA A 114 10.16 5.84 -5.86
N ALA A 115 9.71 5.06 -4.88
CA ALA A 115 9.35 3.66 -5.08
C ALA A 115 8.18 3.52 -6.06
N VAL A 116 7.16 4.36 -5.92
CA VAL A 116 6.01 4.35 -6.83
C VAL A 116 6.45 4.67 -8.25
N ARG A 117 7.28 5.69 -8.42
CA ARG A 117 7.79 6.06 -9.74
C ARG A 117 8.64 4.98 -10.37
N GLU A 118 9.47 4.32 -9.56
CA GLU A 118 10.27 3.19 -10.03
C GLU A 118 9.39 2.05 -10.55
N LEU A 119 8.32 1.75 -9.83
CA LEU A 119 7.40 0.66 -10.21
C LEU A 119 6.55 1.00 -11.43
N THR A 120 6.33 2.26 -11.71
CA THR A 120 5.47 2.70 -12.82
C THR A 120 6.24 3.26 -14.01
N GLY A 121 7.56 3.28 -13.93
CA GLY A 121 8.40 3.80 -15.01
C GLY A 121 8.41 5.31 -15.12
N GLY A 122 7.87 5.97 -14.13
CA GLY A 122 7.78 7.41 -14.18
C GLY A 122 7.96 8.10 -12.91
#